data_aa93d257ef18c079ec41445606ca190f
#
_entry.id   aa93d257ef18c079ec41445606ca190f
#
_cell.length_a   1.000
_cell.length_b   1.000
_cell.length_c   1.000
_cell.angle_alpha   90.00
_cell.angle_beta   90.00
_cell.angle_gamma   90.00
#
_symmetry.space_group_name_H-M   'P 1'
#
loop_
_entity.id
_entity.type
_entity.pdbx_description
1 polymer ?
#
loop_
_entity_poly.entity_id
_entity_poly.type
_entity_poly.pdbx_seq_one_letter_code
_entity_poly.pdbx_strand_id
1 'polypeptide(L)'
;MSKRKSKKPVWTPKNGTATTEDGVITLTGMYKDYFLDYASYVILERAVPAYEDGLKPVQRRILHALKEMDDGRYHKVANVIGQTMQYHPHGDAAIGGALVNMGQKDLLIDPQGNWGDARTGDGAAAPRYIEARLTKFALEVAFNSQTTDWQLTYDGRKKEPVNLPMKFPLLLSQGAEGIAVGLSTKILPHNFIELIK
;
A
#
# COMPACT_ATOMS: atom_id res chain seq x y z
N MET A 1 4.96 -31.30 -12.13
CA MET A 1 4.44 -29.95 -11.91
C MET A 1 5.62 -29.04 -11.56
N SER A 2 6.08 -28.25 -12.53
CA SER A 2 7.27 -27.40 -12.41
C SER A 2 6.92 -26.13 -11.62
N LYS A 3 7.57 -25.93 -10.47
CA LYS A 3 7.46 -24.70 -9.66
C LYS A 3 8.12 -23.55 -10.43
N ARG A 4 7.33 -22.69 -11.03
CA ARG A 4 7.79 -21.38 -11.52
C ARG A 4 8.24 -20.56 -10.31
N LYS A 5 9.55 -20.49 -10.09
CA LYS A 5 10.16 -19.51 -9.17
C LYS A 5 9.93 -18.13 -9.80
N SER A 6 9.06 -17.30 -9.24
CA SER A 6 9.00 -15.89 -9.56
C SER A 6 10.28 -15.24 -9.06
N LYS A 7 11.25 -15.06 -9.94
CA LYS A 7 12.39 -14.21 -9.66
C LYS A 7 11.87 -12.78 -9.67
N LYS A 8 11.96 -12.05 -8.54
CA LYS A 8 11.90 -10.58 -8.58
C LYS A 8 12.85 -10.15 -9.70
N PRO A 9 12.47 -9.16 -10.52
CA PRO A 9 13.39 -8.63 -11.50
C PRO A 9 14.58 -8.02 -10.73
N VAL A 10 15.66 -8.77 -10.65
CA VAL A 10 16.97 -8.19 -10.36
C VAL A 10 17.23 -7.32 -11.57
N TRP A 11 17.27 -5.99 -11.35
CA TRP A 11 17.62 -5.06 -12.39
C TRP A 11 18.96 -5.50 -12.98
N THR A 12 18.94 -5.91 -14.22
CA THR A 12 20.13 -6.06 -15.05
C THR A 12 20.05 -4.97 -16.10
N PRO A 13 21.11 -4.14 -16.30
CA PRO A 13 21.13 -3.14 -17.35
C PRO A 13 20.73 -3.80 -18.66
N LYS A 14 19.62 -3.37 -19.25
CA LYS A 14 19.27 -3.80 -20.61
C LYS A 14 20.36 -3.29 -21.53
N ASN A 15 20.93 -4.18 -22.35
CA ASN A 15 21.90 -3.87 -23.37
C ASN A 15 21.46 -2.64 -24.17
N GLY A 16 22.12 -1.51 -23.97
CA GLY A 16 21.77 -0.24 -24.59
C GLY A 16 22.33 0.99 -23.90
N THR A 17 22.86 0.86 -22.67
CA THR A 17 23.72 1.91 -22.12
C THR A 17 24.95 1.99 -22.99
N ALA A 18 25.10 3.11 -23.68
CA ALA A 18 26.30 3.38 -24.44
C ALA A 18 27.49 3.44 -23.47
N THR A 19 28.13 2.30 -23.25
CA THR A 19 29.43 2.24 -22.64
C THR A 19 30.42 2.77 -23.69
N THR A 20 31.13 3.83 -23.35
CA THR A 20 32.34 4.19 -24.10
C THR A 20 33.35 3.05 -24.00
N GLU A 21 34.28 2.92 -24.95
CA GLU A 21 35.31 1.87 -24.96
C GLU A 21 36.08 1.74 -23.64
N ASP A 22 36.06 2.77 -22.81
CA ASP A 22 36.66 2.82 -21.46
C ASP A 22 35.72 2.35 -20.31
N GLY A 23 34.56 1.78 -20.59
CA GLY A 23 33.60 1.29 -19.57
C GLY A 23 32.87 2.41 -18.83
N VAL A 24 32.94 3.64 -19.29
CA VAL A 24 32.22 4.78 -18.67
C VAL A 24 30.79 4.86 -19.19
N ILE A 25 29.83 4.75 -18.28
CA ILE A 25 28.40 4.95 -18.60
C ILE A 25 28.17 6.44 -18.84
N THR A 26 27.57 6.81 -19.97
CA THR A 26 27.25 8.21 -20.23
C THR A 26 26.22 8.71 -19.20
N LEU A 27 26.38 9.96 -18.72
CA LEU A 27 25.45 10.59 -17.78
C LEU A 27 24.01 10.55 -18.29
N THR A 28 23.81 10.73 -19.59
CA THR A 28 22.47 10.66 -20.22
C THR A 28 21.87 9.25 -20.14
N GLY A 29 22.66 8.20 -20.36
CA GLY A 29 22.20 6.81 -20.22
C GLY A 29 21.82 6.47 -18.79
N MET A 30 22.69 6.83 -17.83
CA MET A 30 22.40 6.66 -16.40
C MET A 30 21.11 7.38 -15.97
N TYR A 31 20.96 8.64 -16.38
CA TYR A 31 19.79 9.43 -16.02
C TYR A 31 18.51 8.82 -16.59
N LYS A 32 18.53 8.39 -17.85
CA LYS A 32 17.39 7.77 -18.52
C LYS A 32 16.96 6.47 -17.83
N ASP A 33 17.90 5.58 -17.57
CA ASP A 33 17.61 4.25 -17.02
C ASP A 33 17.17 4.35 -15.56
N TYR A 34 17.89 5.09 -14.72
CA TYR A 34 17.52 5.27 -13.32
C TYR A 34 16.23 6.07 -13.14
N PHE A 35 15.98 7.06 -14.00
CA PHE A 35 14.74 7.82 -13.96
C PHE A 35 13.54 6.96 -14.33
N LEU A 36 13.64 6.11 -15.35
CA LEU A 36 12.57 5.21 -15.75
C LEU A 36 12.27 4.16 -14.69
N ASP A 37 13.33 3.60 -14.09
CA ASP A 37 13.17 2.63 -12.99
C ASP A 37 12.52 3.27 -11.78
N TYR A 38 12.96 4.46 -11.38
CA TYR A 38 12.35 5.20 -10.28
C TYR A 38 10.91 5.60 -10.58
N ALA A 39 10.63 6.10 -11.78
CA ALA A 39 9.27 6.46 -12.19
C ALA A 39 8.33 5.25 -12.16
N SER A 40 8.78 4.12 -12.70
CA SER A 40 8.02 2.86 -12.67
C SER A 40 7.76 2.39 -11.24
N TYR A 41 8.76 2.45 -10.37
CA TYR A 41 8.61 2.12 -8.96
C TYR A 41 7.58 3.02 -8.27
N VAL A 42 7.66 4.34 -8.48
CA VAL A 42 6.70 5.29 -7.86
C VAL A 42 5.28 5.04 -8.36
N ILE A 43 5.10 4.71 -9.63
CA ILE A 43 3.77 4.41 -10.20
C ILE A 43 3.21 3.13 -9.57
N LEU A 44 3.95 2.03 -9.64
CA LEU A 44 3.46 0.69 -9.31
C LEU A 44 3.43 0.40 -7.80
N GLU A 45 4.44 0.91 -7.07
CA GLU A 45 4.66 0.52 -5.66
C GLU A 45 4.31 1.62 -4.65
N ARG A 46 3.78 2.78 -5.10
CA ARG A 46 3.49 3.90 -4.19
C ARG A 46 2.21 4.66 -4.49
N ALA A 47 2.05 5.14 -5.72
CA ALA A 47 1.10 6.22 -5.99
C ALA A 47 -0.25 5.74 -6.50
N VAL A 48 -0.26 4.69 -7.33
CA VAL A 48 -1.48 4.22 -8.00
C VAL A 48 -2.12 3.09 -7.19
N PRO A 49 -3.40 3.21 -6.81
CA PRO A 49 -4.12 2.12 -6.16
C PRO A 49 -4.41 1.00 -7.17
N ALA A 50 -4.46 -0.24 -6.69
CA ALA A 50 -4.92 -1.36 -7.50
C ALA A 50 -6.44 -1.28 -7.71
N TYR A 51 -6.92 -1.72 -8.86
CA TYR A 51 -8.35 -1.65 -9.15
C TYR A 51 -9.15 -2.72 -8.39
N GLU A 52 -8.53 -3.83 -8.03
CA GLU A 52 -9.17 -4.95 -7.33
C GLU A 52 -9.56 -4.60 -5.88
N ASP A 53 -8.77 -3.76 -5.23
CA ASP A 53 -8.98 -3.42 -3.81
C ASP A 53 -9.05 -1.91 -3.54
N GLY A 54 -8.74 -1.06 -4.52
CA GLY A 54 -8.72 0.38 -4.33
C GLY A 54 -7.64 0.88 -3.38
N LEU A 55 -6.64 0.05 -3.05
CA LEU A 55 -5.61 0.33 -2.06
C LEU A 55 -4.26 0.59 -2.70
N LYS A 56 -3.53 1.53 -2.11
CA LYS A 56 -2.10 1.68 -2.36
C LYS A 56 -1.32 0.58 -1.63
N PRO A 57 -0.12 0.21 -2.08
CA PRO A 57 0.65 -0.86 -1.44
C PRO A 57 0.85 -0.70 0.08
N VAL A 58 1.10 0.52 0.56
CA VAL A 58 1.23 0.79 2.00
C VAL A 58 -0.07 0.51 2.77
N GLN A 59 -1.21 0.87 2.20
CA GLN A 59 -2.52 0.66 2.82
C GLN A 59 -2.86 -0.84 2.91
N ARG A 60 -2.57 -1.58 1.85
CA ARG A 60 -2.75 -3.03 1.81
C ARG A 60 -1.87 -3.74 2.84
N ARG A 61 -0.62 -3.33 2.99
CA ARG A 61 0.32 -3.86 3.98
C ARG A 61 -0.11 -3.55 5.41
N ILE A 62 -0.71 -2.38 5.67
CA ILE A 62 -1.31 -2.02 6.96
C ILE A 62 -2.48 -2.95 7.29
N LEU A 63 -3.39 -3.18 6.35
CA LEU A 63 -4.52 -4.09 6.58
C LEU A 63 -4.05 -5.53 6.80
N HIS A 64 -3.05 -5.97 6.06
CA HIS A 64 -2.45 -7.29 6.24
C HIS A 64 -1.80 -7.44 7.62
N ALA A 65 -1.03 -6.44 8.06
CA ALA A 65 -0.42 -6.43 9.39
C ALA A 65 -1.48 -6.44 10.50
N LEU A 66 -2.54 -5.64 10.38
CA LEU A 66 -3.67 -5.66 11.31
C LEU A 66 -4.38 -7.02 11.32
N LYS A 67 -4.49 -7.69 10.17
CA LYS A 67 -5.12 -9.02 10.10
C LYS A 67 -4.27 -10.09 10.78
N GLU A 68 -2.95 -10.02 10.69
CA GLU A 68 -2.05 -10.92 11.43
C GLU A 68 -2.11 -10.71 12.95
N MET A 69 -2.35 -9.48 13.38
CA MET A 69 -2.46 -9.12 14.80
C MET A 69 -3.87 -9.30 15.37
N ASP A 70 -4.86 -9.60 14.52
CA ASP A 70 -6.27 -9.58 14.87
C ASP A 70 -6.63 -10.64 15.92
N ASP A 71 -6.84 -10.19 17.14
CA ASP A 71 -7.37 -10.95 18.28
C ASP A 71 -8.72 -10.37 18.77
N GLY A 72 -9.34 -9.49 17.99
CA GLY A 72 -10.58 -8.79 18.31
C GLY A 72 -10.41 -7.57 19.22
N ARG A 73 -9.20 -7.28 19.69
CA ARG A 73 -8.90 -6.15 20.58
C ARG A 73 -8.29 -4.99 19.78
N TYR A 74 -8.25 -3.83 20.44
CA TYR A 74 -7.52 -2.69 19.92
C TYR A 74 -6.00 -2.86 20.14
N HIS A 75 -5.24 -2.51 19.12
CA HIS A 75 -3.78 -2.51 19.17
C HIS A 75 -3.26 -1.08 19.06
N LYS A 76 -2.21 -0.76 19.81
CA LYS A 76 -1.52 0.54 19.69
C LYS A 76 -1.07 0.76 18.25
N VAL A 77 -1.35 1.93 17.71
CA VAL A 77 -0.93 2.30 16.35
C VAL A 77 0.59 2.17 16.18
N ALA A 78 1.38 2.45 17.22
CA ALA A 78 2.82 2.21 17.20
C ALA A 78 3.20 0.74 16.93
N ASN A 79 2.45 -0.21 17.50
CA ASN A 79 2.68 -1.65 17.27
C ASN A 79 2.27 -2.05 15.84
N VAL A 80 1.16 -1.51 15.35
CA VAL A 80 0.71 -1.74 13.96
C VAL A 80 1.75 -1.22 12.97
N ILE A 81 2.30 -0.03 13.20
CA ILE A 81 3.38 0.54 12.39
C ILE A 81 4.59 -0.41 12.39
N GLY A 82 5.04 -0.84 13.57
CA GLY A 82 6.16 -1.78 13.69
C GLY A 82 5.92 -3.11 12.96
N GLN A 83 4.72 -3.67 13.06
CA GLN A 83 4.35 -4.88 12.32
C GLN A 83 4.35 -4.63 10.80
N THR A 84 3.84 -3.49 10.36
CA THR A 84 3.79 -3.12 8.94
C THR A 84 5.19 -2.94 8.32
N MET A 85 6.16 -2.47 9.08
CA MET A 85 7.54 -2.29 8.62
C MET A 85 8.20 -3.60 8.15
N GLN A 86 7.71 -4.76 8.59
CA GLN A 86 8.18 -6.06 8.08
C GLN A 86 7.82 -6.29 6.61
N TYR A 87 6.80 -5.60 6.10
CA TYR A 87 6.31 -5.67 4.73
C TYR A 87 6.68 -4.44 3.90
N HIS A 88 6.79 -3.27 4.55
CA HIS A 88 6.96 -1.98 3.89
C HIS A 88 8.31 -1.36 4.26
N PRO A 89 9.32 -1.40 3.37
CA PRO A 89 10.69 -0.95 3.66
C PRO A 89 10.82 0.58 3.56
N HIS A 90 9.91 1.32 4.18
CA HIS A 90 9.91 2.79 4.22
C HIS A 90 9.71 3.29 5.65
N GLY A 91 9.90 4.58 5.88
CA GLY A 91 9.86 5.17 7.21
C GLY A 91 8.52 5.02 7.92
N ASP A 92 8.56 4.88 9.24
CA ASP A 92 7.42 4.76 10.14
C ASP A 92 6.42 5.91 10.03
N ALA A 93 6.90 7.13 9.78
CA ALA A 93 6.06 8.31 9.58
C ALA A 93 5.12 8.17 8.37
N ALA A 94 5.59 7.57 7.27
CA ALA A 94 4.77 7.34 6.08
C ALA A 94 3.67 6.29 6.35
N ILE A 95 4.02 5.23 7.08
CA ILE A 95 3.06 4.20 7.49
C ILE A 95 2.03 4.80 8.47
N GLY A 96 2.49 5.57 9.47
CA GLY A 96 1.63 6.23 10.43
C GLY A 96 0.64 7.20 9.78
N GLY A 97 1.10 8.04 8.85
CA GLY A 97 0.24 8.95 8.09
C GLY A 97 -0.80 8.22 7.24
N ALA A 98 -0.42 7.12 6.59
CA ALA A 98 -1.37 6.30 5.83
C ALA A 98 -2.41 5.63 6.74
N LEU A 99 -1.98 5.09 7.88
CA LEU A 99 -2.87 4.47 8.87
C LEU A 99 -3.87 5.48 9.45
N VAL A 100 -3.40 6.69 9.81
CA VAL A 100 -4.30 7.77 10.28
C VAL A 100 -5.33 8.15 9.22
N ASN A 101 -4.90 8.34 7.98
CA ASN A 101 -5.81 8.66 6.88
C ASN A 101 -6.87 7.56 6.65
N MET A 102 -6.50 6.28 6.80
CA MET A 102 -7.44 5.16 6.70
C MET A 102 -8.40 5.12 7.89
N GLY A 103 -7.92 5.38 9.10
CA GLY A 103 -8.73 5.39 10.32
C GLY A 103 -9.75 6.52 10.34
N GLN A 104 -9.38 7.71 9.87
CA GLN A 104 -10.31 8.85 9.77
C GLN A 104 -11.51 8.63 8.84
N LYS A 105 -11.47 7.58 8.00
CA LYS A 105 -12.58 7.20 7.12
C LYS A 105 -13.59 6.25 7.76
N ASP A 106 -13.29 5.71 8.93
CA ASP A 106 -14.17 4.81 9.73
C ASP A 106 -14.78 3.63 8.95
N LEU A 107 -14.13 3.15 7.91
CA LEU A 107 -14.68 2.08 7.08
C LEU A 107 -13.97 0.74 7.29
N LEU A 108 -12.67 0.70 7.11
CA LEU A 108 -11.87 -0.54 7.22
C LEU A 108 -11.21 -0.68 8.59
N ILE A 109 -10.93 0.44 9.24
CA ILE A 109 -10.27 0.51 10.52
C ILE A 109 -11.22 1.17 11.52
N ASP A 110 -11.38 0.54 12.68
CA ASP A 110 -12.10 1.06 13.84
C ASP A 110 -11.07 1.80 14.72
N PRO A 111 -11.13 3.14 14.79
CA PRO A 111 -10.16 3.95 15.51
C PRO A 111 -10.58 4.17 16.96
N GLN A 112 -9.62 4.18 17.89
CA GLN A 112 -9.83 4.56 19.27
C GLN A 112 -8.82 5.62 19.71
N GLY A 113 -9.31 6.67 20.38
CA GLY A 113 -8.52 7.82 20.80
C GLY A 113 -8.67 9.01 19.86
N ASN A 114 -7.74 9.96 19.94
CA ASN A 114 -7.76 11.16 19.11
C ASN A 114 -7.02 10.93 17.79
N TRP A 115 -7.78 10.68 16.73
CA TRP A 115 -7.26 10.49 15.36
C TRP A 115 -7.23 11.78 14.53
N GLY A 116 -7.52 12.93 15.15
CA GLY A 116 -7.67 14.18 14.43
C GLY A 116 -8.95 14.20 13.57
N ASP A 117 -9.13 15.28 12.83
CA ASP A 117 -10.27 15.43 11.90
C ASP A 117 -9.79 16.07 10.59
N ALA A 118 -9.94 15.36 9.49
CA ALA A 118 -9.53 15.83 8.16
C ALA A 118 -10.30 17.09 7.71
N ARG A 119 -11.48 17.37 8.28
CA ARG A 119 -12.32 18.54 7.93
C ARG A 119 -11.87 19.79 8.66
N THR A 120 -11.43 19.66 9.90
CA THR A 120 -10.91 20.80 10.69
C THR A 120 -9.42 21.02 10.51
N GLY A 121 -8.71 20.01 10.02
CA GLY A 121 -7.26 20.00 9.90
C GLY A 121 -6.55 19.65 11.20
N ASP A 122 -7.27 19.19 12.23
CA ASP A 122 -6.67 18.76 13.47
C ASP A 122 -5.81 17.51 13.27
N GLY A 123 -4.61 17.54 13.84
CA GLY A 123 -3.67 16.42 13.77
C GLY A 123 -4.04 15.29 14.73
N ALA A 124 -3.70 14.06 14.33
CA ALA A 124 -3.84 12.90 15.21
C ALA A 124 -2.84 12.97 16.38
N ALA A 125 -3.22 12.36 17.50
CA ALA A 125 -2.30 12.15 18.61
C ALA A 125 -1.16 11.20 18.21
N ALA A 126 -0.08 11.20 19.00
CA ALA A 126 1.07 10.34 18.72
C ALA A 126 0.67 8.85 18.71
N PRO A 127 1.29 8.02 17.84
CA PRO A 127 0.94 6.60 17.64
C PRO A 127 0.92 5.74 18.91
N ARG A 128 1.60 6.16 19.96
CA ARG A 128 1.63 5.47 21.27
C ARG A 128 0.34 5.65 22.08
N TYR A 129 -0.48 6.65 21.75
CA TYR A 129 -1.71 6.97 22.51
C TYR A 129 -2.98 6.47 21.83
N ILE A 130 -2.99 6.37 20.51
CA ILE A 130 -4.14 5.94 19.73
C ILE A 130 -4.07 4.45 19.41
N GLU A 131 -5.23 3.87 19.19
CA GLU A 131 -5.38 2.44 18.97
C GLU A 131 -6.26 2.16 17.74
N ALA A 132 -6.04 1.03 17.14
CA ALA A 132 -6.73 0.58 15.94
C ALA A 132 -7.06 -0.91 15.98
N ARG A 133 -8.15 -1.29 15.34
CA ARG A 133 -8.45 -2.68 14.98
C ARG A 133 -9.18 -2.70 13.63
N LEU A 134 -9.32 -3.90 13.05
CA LEU A 134 -10.14 -4.07 11.86
C LEU A 134 -11.63 -3.98 12.21
N THR A 135 -12.40 -3.33 11.35
CA THR A 135 -13.87 -3.36 11.45
C THR A 135 -14.40 -4.74 11.05
N LYS A 136 -15.61 -5.08 11.50
CA LYS A 136 -16.30 -6.30 11.03
C LYS A 136 -16.48 -6.30 9.51
N PHE A 137 -16.77 -5.13 8.95
CA PHE A 137 -16.86 -4.94 7.50
C PHE A 137 -15.55 -5.30 6.80
N ALA A 138 -14.42 -4.80 7.28
CA ALA A 138 -13.11 -5.13 6.71
C ALA A 138 -12.81 -6.63 6.75
N LEU A 139 -13.11 -7.28 7.87
CA LEU A 139 -12.90 -8.72 8.04
C LEU A 139 -13.71 -9.55 7.05
N GLU A 140 -14.93 -9.13 6.75
CA GLU A 140 -15.83 -9.84 5.84
C GLU A 140 -15.50 -9.57 4.36
N VAL A 141 -15.15 -8.33 4.04
CA VAL A 141 -15.04 -7.86 2.64
C VAL A 141 -13.64 -7.99 2.09
N ALA A 142 -12.60 -7.74 2.90
CA ALA A 142 -11.23 -7.59 2.41
C ALA A 142 -10.39 -8.88 2.43
N PHE A 143 -10.76 -9.87 3.24
CA PHE A 143 -9.91 -11.04 3.45
C PHE A 143 -10.57 -12.33 2.97
N ASN A 144 -10.14 -12.78 1.79
CA ASN A 144 -10.54 -14.07 1.24
C ASN A 144 -9.29 -14.82 0.75
N SER A 145 -8.88 -15.85 1.49
CA SER A 145 -7.68 -16.64 1.19
C SER A 145 -7.75 -17.39 -0.14
N GLN A 146 -8.95 -17.65 -0.67
CA GLN A 146 -9.15 -18.38 -1.92
C GLN A 146 -8.90 -17.50 -3.17
N THR A 147 -9.10 -16.19 -3.04
CA THR A 147 -8.96 -15.23 -4.15
C THR A 147 -7.73 -14.35 -4.03
N THR A 148 -6.99 -14.45 -2.92
CA THR A 148 -5.80 -13.63 -2.67
C THR A 148 -4.56 -14.30 -3.25
N ASP A 149 -3.86 -13.61 -4.14
CA ASP A 149 -2.54 -14.00 -4.61
C ASP A 149 -1.46 -13.50 -3.66
N TRP A 150 -0.44 -14.33 -3.43
CA TRP A 150 0.61 -14.08 -2.47
C TRP A 150 1.97 -13.95 -3.13
N GLN A 151 2.75 -12.99 -2.70
CA GLN A 151 4.14 -12.80 -3.09
C GLN A 151 5.07 -12.81 -1.87
N LEU A 152 6.38 -12.97 -2.11
CA LEU A 152 7.37 -12.80 -1.05
C LEU A 152 7.58 -11.31 -0.76
N THR A 153 7.79 -10.99 0.51
CA THR A 153 8.20 -9.66 0.95
C THR A 153 9.54 -9.24 0.33
N TYR A 154 9.89 -7.97 0.43
CA TYR A 154 11.14 -7.41 -0.11
C TYR A 154 12.40 -8.14 0.39
N ASP A 155 12.37 -8.66 1.61
CA ASP A 155 13.47 -9.43 2.23
C ASP A 155 13.34 -10.95 2.02
N GLY A 156 12.25 -11.40 1.41
CA GLY A 156 11.98 -12.81 1.11
C GLY A 156 11.61 -13.68 2.31
N ARG A 157 11.44 -13.11 3.50
CA ARG A 157 11.21 -13.86 4.75
C ARG A 157 9.75 -14.23 4.97
N LYS A 158 8.84 -13.39 4.53
CA LYS A 158 7.39 -13.57 4.70
C LYS A 158 6.66 -13.54 3.37
N LYS A 159 5.36 -13.75 3.42
CA LYS A 159 4.46 -13.55 2.28
C LYS A 159 3.58 -12.34 2.57
N GLU A 160 3.32 -11.57 1.53
CA GLU A 160 2.37 -10.46 1.55
C GLU A 160 1.35 -10.64 0.41
N PRO A 161 0.12 -10.15 0.54
CA PRO A 161 -0.85 -10.18 -0.54
C PRO A 161 -0.42 -9.25 -1.68
N VAL A 162 -0.55 -9.71 -2.92
CA VAL A 162 -0.35 -8.89 -4.12
C VAL A 162 -1.45 -7.82 -4.18
N ASN A 163 -2.70 -8.28 -4.02
CA ASN A 163 -3.89 -7.45 -3.85
C ASN A 163 -4.86 -8.17 -2.90
N LEU A 164 -5.87 -7.45 -2.43
CA LEU A 164 -6.95 -7.97 -1.59
C LEU A 164 -8.26 -7.83 -2.36
N PRO A 165 -8.65 -8.83 -3.20
CA PRO A 165 -9.88 -8.72 -3.99
C PRO A 165 -11.09 -8.51 -3.08
N MET A 166 -11.62 -7.28 -3.10
CA MET A 166 -12.70 -6.85 -2.21
C MET A 166 -14.05 -7.36 -2.73
N LYS A 167 -14.91 -7.81 -1.82
CA LYS A 167 -16.31 -8.14 -2.15
C LYS A 167 -17.18 -6.91 -2.36
N PHE A 168 -16.63 -5.72 -2.12
CA PHE A 168 -17.29 -4.43 -2.26
C PHE A 168 -16.42 -3.50 -3.09
N PRO A 169 -16.97 -2.68 -4.00
CA PRO A 169 -16.20 -1.80 -4.89
C PRO A 169 -15.62 -0.60 -4.15
N LEU A 170 -14.62 -0.85 -3.30
CA LEU A 170 -14.01 0.13 -2.41
C LEU A 170 -13.43 1.32 -3.18
N LEU A 171 -12.80 1.06 -4.32
CA LEU A 171 -12.21 2.09 -5.18
C LEU A 171 -13.24 3.14 -5.59
N LEU A 172 -14.42 2.71 -5.99
CA LEU A 172 -15.51 3.61 -6.40
C LEU A 172 -16.16 4.29 -5.21
N SER A 173 -16.29 3.58 -4.08
CA SER A 173 -16.91 4.13 -2.87
C SER A 173 -16.09 5.25 -2.24
N GLN A 174 -14.79 5.03 -2.09
CA GLN A 174 -13.90 6.01 -1.43
C GLN A 174 -13.26 7.00 -2.41
N GLY A 175 -13.27 6.68 -3.68
CA GLY A 175 -12.42 7.35 -4.66
C GLY A 175 -10.93 7.09 -4.40
N ALA A 176 -10.10 7.61 -5.27
CA ALA A 176 -8.66 7.53 -5.12
C ALA A 176 -7.97 8.70 -5.79
N GLU A 177 -6.91 9.17 -5.16
CA GLU A 177 -6.03 10.18 -5.73
C GLU A 177 -4.58 9.75 -5.51
N GLY A 178 -3.78 9.85 -6.57
CA GLY A 178 -2.37 9.54 -6.52
C GLY A 178 -1.59 10.33 -7.55
N ILE A 179 -0.49 10.93 -7.12
CA ILE A 179 0.43 11.66 -7.98
C ILE A 179 1.71 10.85 -8.06
N ALA A 180 2.05 10.43 -9.28
CA ALA A 180 3.27 9.71 -9.60
C ALA A 180 4.19 10.57 -10.48
N VAL A 181 5.23 9.96 -11.01
CA VAL A 181 6.12 10.62 -11.98
C VAL A 181 5.53 10.47 -13.38
N GLY A 182 5.16 11.59 -13.99
CA GLY A 182 4.57 11.63 -15.34
C GLY A 182 3.12 11.17 -15.46
N LEU A 183 2.54 10.63 -14.38
CA LEU A 183 1.15 10.17 -14.32
C LEU A 183 0.49 10.63 -13.03
N SER A 184 -0.82 10.85 -13.09
CA SER A 184 -1.67 11.03 -11.92
C SER A 184 -2.97 10.26 -12.11
N THR A 185 -3.55 9.79 -11.00
CA THR A 185 -4.88 9.20 -11.00
C THR A 185 -5.78 10.00 -10.09
N LYS A 186 -7.03 10.20 -10.51
CA LYS A 186 -8.06 10.84 -9.72
C LYS A 186 -9.41 10.20 -10.03
N ILE A 187 -9.93 9.46 -9.07
CA ILE A 187 -11.24 8.82 -9.13
C ILE A 187 -12.08 9.47 -8.04
N LEU A 188 -13.20 10.05 -8.40
CA LEU A 188 -14.10 10.67 -7.44
C LEU A 188 -14.92 9.60 -6.72
N PRO A 189 -15.27 9.80 -5.44
CA PRO A 189 -16.15 8.88 -4.73
C PRO A 189 -17.55 8.89 -5.33
N HIS A 190 -18.17 7.72 -5.41
CA HIS A 190 -19.52 7.51 -5.90
C HIS A 190 -20.51 7.38 -4.74
N ASN A 191 -21.80 7.57 -5.04
CA ASN A 191 -22.84 7.40 -4.05
C ASN A 191 -22.92 5.93 -3.59
N PHE A 192 -22.79 5.70 -2.30
CA PHE A 192 -22.79 4.36 -1.70
C PHE A 192 -24.05 3.56 -2.04
N ILE A 193 -25.23 4.20 -2.03
CA ILE A 193 -26.51 3.54 -2.32
C ILE A 193 -26.57 3.10 -3.78
N GLU A 194 -26.00 3.86 -4.70
CA GLU A 194 -25.95 3.51 -6.12
C GLU A 194 -25.01 2.35 -6.42
N LEU A 195 -23.96 2.21 -5.61
CA LEU A 195 -23.01 1.10 -5.74
C LEU A 195 -23.56 -0.25 -5.25
N ILE A 196 -24.63 -0.23 -4.43
CA ILE A 196 -25.27 -1.46 -3.90
C ILE A 196 -26.41 -1.92 -4.82
N LYS A 197 -26.99 -1.04 -5.62
CA LYS A 197 -28.07 -1.36 -6.57
C LYS A 197 -27.56 -2.06 -7.82
#